data_2948097fcdc58bfedadb8124cabb4828
#
_entry.id   2948097fcdc58bfedadb8124cabb4828
#
_cell.length_a   1.000
_cell.length_b   1.000
_cell.length_c   1.000
_cell.angle_alpha   90.00
_cell.angle_beta   90.00
_cell.angle_gamma   90.00
#
_symmetry.space_group_name_H-M   'P 1'
#
loop_
_entity.id
_entity.type
_entity.pdbx_description
1 polymer ?
#
loop_
_entity_poly.entity_id
_entity_poly.type
_entity_poly.pdbx_seq_one_letter_code
_entity_poly.pdbx_strand_id
1 'polypeptide(L)'
;MQIETIKAYQVVQPFVDGPYRMSKGRVADAFDAVIVSITSDSGITGWGEMAPLGNFYSAAFAAGVRAGVVEIAPHLIGHDPRGLAGIGRLMDTVFKGHPYIKSALDMACWDLAARAADVPLVTMLGGRESETAELYKVVTHGSVDAMAAVAKRIVKDGFHRLQVKVGGNVRDDIERVTAVAASVPKGTVIFCDANAGWTPYQARQFADATRSID
;
A
#
# COMPACT_ATOMS: atom_id res chain seq x y z
N MET A 1 -6.67 -17.80 26.05
CA MET A 1 -5.86 -16.70 25.51
C MET A 1 -6.76 -15.49 25.37
N GLN A 2 -6.37 -14.38 25.96
CA GLN A 2 -7.13 -13.14 25.93
C GLN A 2 -6.19 -11.97 25.61
N ILE A 3 -6.69 -10.95 24.94
CA ILE A 3 -5.95 -9.72 24.71
C ILE A 3 -5.72 -9.01 26.04
N GLU A 4 -4.46 -8.79 26.38
CA GLU A 4 -4.05 -8.11 27.61
C GLU A 4 -3.70 -6.64 27.35
N THR A 5 -2.95 -6.36 26.26
CA THR A 5 -2.54 -5.01 25.94
C THR A 5 -2.61 -4.74 24.42
N ILE A 6 -2.97 -3.51 24.08
CA ILE A 6 -2.93 -2.97 22.72
C ILE A 6 -2.13 -1.68 22.76
N LYS A 7 -1.13 -1.55 21.87
CA LYS A 7 -0.31 -0.34 21.74
C LYS A 7 -0.31 0.13 20.30
N ALA A 8 -0.35 1.43 20.09
CA ALA A 8 -0.21 2.05 18.79
C ALA A 8 1.02 2.97 18.77
N TYR A 9 1.86 2.81 17.74
CA TYR A 9 3.10 3.57 17.57
C TYR A 9 3.00 4.38 16.29
N GLN A 10 3.38 5.65 16.36
CA GLN A 10 3.59 6.46 15.17
C GLN A 10 4.99 6.23 14.63
N VAL A 11 5.09 5.93 13.34
CA VAL A 11 6.36 5.71 12.64
C VAL A 11 6.37 6.52 11.35
N VAL A 12 7.32 7.43 11.23
CA VAL A 12 7.53 8.16 9.97
C VAL A 12 8.51 7.38 9.11
N GLN A 13 8.06 6.94 7.94
CA GLN A 13 8.82 6.13 7.00
C GLN A 13 9.15 6.94 5.74
N PRO A 14 10.36 7.52 5.63
CA PRO A 14 10.76 8.25 4.43
C PRO A 14 10.89 7.31 3.23
N PHE A 15 10.61 7.82 2.02
CA PHE A 15 10.84 7.05 0.80
C PHE A 15 12.34 6.95 0.49
N VAL A 16 12.80 5.75 0.19
CA VAL A 16 14.22 5.46 -0.11
C VAL A 16 14.70 6.21 -1.35
N ASP A 17 13.85 6.31 -2.37
CA ASP A 17 14.16 6.96 -3.64
C ASP A 17 13.79 8.46 -3.66
N GLY A 18 13.57 9.08 -2.48
CA GLY A 18 13.15 10.46 -2.33
C GLY A 18 11.64 10.68 -2.53
N PRO A 19 11.19 11.91 -2.66
CA PRO A 19 9.77 12.25 -2.68
C PRO A 19 8.98 11.52 -3.76
N TYR A 20 7.86 10.91 -3.38
CA TYR A 20 6.96 10.23 -4.30
C TYR A 20 6.05 11.24 -5.00
N ARG A 21 6.32 11.49 -6.28
CA ARG A 21 5.64 12.49 -7.08
C ARG A 21 4.57 11.85 -7.98
N MET A 22 3.37 12.41 -7.91
CA MET A 22 2.20 11.99 -8.68
C MET A 22 1.69 13.15 -9.55
N SER A 23 0.70 12.87 -10.40
CA SER A 23 0.02 13.87 -11.20
C SER A 23 -0.61 14.98 -10.36
N LYS A 24 -0.89 16.12 -10.97
CA LYS A 24 -1.51 17.32 -10.35
C LYS A 24 -0.69 17.90 -9.18
N GLY A 25 0.63 17.75 -9.21
CA GLY A 25 1.53 18.31 -8.19
C GLY A 25 1.46 17.64 -6.82
N ARG A 26 0.82 16.48 -6.71
CA ARG A 26 0.77 15.74 -5.45
C ARG A 26 2.14 15.15 -5.11
N VAL A 27 2.60 15.36 -3.91
CA VAL A 27 3.89 14.86 -3.42
C VAL A 27 3.69 14.27 -2.03
N ALA A 28 4.30 13.13 -1.78
CA ALA A 28 4.46 12.55 -0.45
C ALA A 28 5.96 12.34 -0.19
N ASP A 29 6.45 12.86 0.93
CA ASP A 29 7.87 12.75 1.32
C ASP A 29 8.13 11.52 2.20
N ALA A 30 7.10 11.07 2.93
CA ALA A 30 7.13 9.93 3.83
C ALA A 30 5.72 9.39 4.06
N PHE A 31 5.63 8.15 4.55
CA PHE A 31 4.43 7.66 5.22
C PHE A 31 4.42 8.09 6.69
N ASP A 32 3.30 8.60 7.19
CA ASP A 32 2.97 8.63 8.61
C ASP A 32 2.23 7.34 8.94
N ALA A 33 2.97 6.29 9.29
CA ALA A 33 2.44 4.97 9.56
C ALA A 33 2.03 4.82 11.03
N VAL A 34 1.06 3.96 11.28
CA VAL A 34 0.66 3.52 12.61
C VAL A 34 0.88 2.02 12.71
N ILE A 35 1.82 1.60 13.56
CA ILE A 35 2.05 0.20 13.89
C ILE A 35 1.24 -0.12 15.14
N VAL A 36 0.49 -1.21 15.10
CA VAL A 36 -0.29 -1.71 16.23
C VAL A 36 0.31 -3.02 16.71
N SER A 37 0.53 -3.15 18.02
CA SER A 37 0.81 -4.44 18.66
C SER A 37 -0.34 -4.86 19.56
N ILE A 38 -0.71 -6.14 19.49
CA ILE A 38 -1.66 -6.79 20.40
C ILE A 38 -0.92 -7.89 21.11
N THR A 39 -0.86 -7.82 22.45
CA THR A 39 -0.22 -8.84 23.29
C THR A 39 -1.28 -9.57 24.10
N SER A 40 -1.20 -10.89 24.09
CA SER A 40 -2.08 -11.75 24.87
C SER A 40 -1.56 -12.00 26.28
N ASP A 41 -2.43 -12.51 27.15
CA ASP A 41 -2.13 -13.01 28.50
C ASP A 41 -1.07 -14.13 28.54
N SER A 42 -0.82 -14.79 27.40
CA SER A 42 0.27 -15.78 27.24
C SER A 42 1.60 -15.18 26.78
N GLY A 43 1.69 -13.86 26.63
CA GLY A 43 2.90 -13.15 26.19
C GLY A 43 3.13 -13.14 24.67
N ILE A 44 2.26 -13.77 23.87
CA ILE A 44 2.37 -13.75 22.41
C ILE A 44 1.91 -12.38 21.90
N THR A 45 2.72 -11.78 21.02
CA THR A 45 2.42 -10.49 20.41
C THR A 45 2.25 -10.63 18.91
N GLY A 46 1.15 -10.11 18.39
CA GLY A 46 0.90 -9.92 16.96
C GLY A 46 1.01 -8.44 16.56
N TRP A 47 1.34 -8.21 15.30
CA TRP A 47 1.60 -6.88 14.75
C TRP A 47 0.73 -6.60 13.52
N GLY A 48 0.28 -5.37 13.42
CA GLY A 48 -0.43 -4.85 12.26
C GLY A 48 -0.01 -3.42 11.94
N GLU A 49 -0.26 -3.00 10.72
CA GLU A 49 0.12 -1.67 10.24
C GLU A 49 -1.03 -1.02 9.48
N MET A 50 -1.11 0.29 9.56
CA MET A 50 -1.82 1.14 8.61
C MET A 50 -0.96 2.34 8.23
N ALA A 51 -0.58 2.41 6.96
CA ALA A 51 0.27 3.46 6.40
C ALA A 51 -0.49 4.20 5.28
N PRO A 52 -1.40 5.15 5.60
CA PRO A 52 -2.12 5.90 4.59
C PRO A 52 -1.18 6.86 3.86
N LEU A 53 -1.25 6.89 2.53
CA LEU A 53 -0.43 7.79 1.71
C LEU A 53 -0.77 9.28 1.94
N GLY A 54 -1.91 9.55 2.52
CA GLY A 54 -2.41 10.88 2.87
C GLY A 54 -3.87 11.08 2.48
N ASN A 55 -4.52 12.02 3.12
CA ASN A 55 -5.94 12.33 2.93
C ASN A 55 -6.28 12.92 1.55
N PHE A 56 -5.27 13.33 0.79
CA PHE A 56 -5.43 13.76 -0.60
C PHE A 56 -5.57 12.58 -1.56
N TYR A 57 -5.21 11.37 -1.14
CA TYR A 57 -5.25 10.16 -1.96
C TYR A 57 -6.44 9.26 -1.62
N SER A 58 -6.75 9.11 -0.35
CA SER A 58 -7.88 8.33 0.14
C SER A 58 -8.50 8.99 1.38
N ALA A 59 -9.66 8.50 1.82
CA ALA A 59 -10.30 8.95 3.04
C ALA A 59 -9.53 8.58 4.33
N ALA A 60 -8.47 7.77 4.21
CA ALA A 60 -7.63 7.33 5.32
C ALA A 60 -6.56 8.36 5.66
N PHE A 61 -6.32 8.60 6.95
CA PHE A 61 -5.23 9.46 7.43
C PHE A 61 -4.72 8.99 8.80
N ALA A 62 -3.42 9.14 9.04
CA ALA A 62 -2.75 8.53 10.18
C ALA A 62 -3.26 9.00 11.55
N ALA A 63 -3.57 10.29 11.71
CA ALA A 63 -4.14 10.78 12.95
C ALA A 63 -5.50 10.13 13.25
N GLY A 64 -6.33 9.88 12.22
CA GLY A 64 -7.58 9.15 12.35
C GLY A 64 -7.37 7.69 12.76
N VAL A 65 -6.32 7.02 12.24
CA VAL A 65 -5.97 5.66 12.69
C VAL A 65 -5.65 5.66 14.18
N ARG A 66 -4.79 6.56 14.64
CA ARG A 66 -4.39 6.65 16.06
C ARG A 66 -5.59 6.90 16.97
N ALA A 67 -6.41 7.88 16.62
CA ALA A 67 -7.61 8.20 17.39
C ALA A 67 -8.60 7.02 17.43
N GLY A 68 -8.86 6.40 16.29
CA GLY A 68 -9.80 5.28 16.22
C GLY A 68 -9.30 4.02 16.92
N VAL A 69 -7.98 3.76 16.95
CA VAL A 69 -7.41 2.66 17.75
C VAL A 69 -7.66 2.90 19.23
N VAL A 70 -7.51 4.14 19.72
CA VAL A 70 -7.81 4.50 21.13
C VAL A 70 -9.27 4.22 21.47
N GLU A 71 -10.20 4.52 20.57
CA GLU A 71 -11.64 4.26 20.75
C GLU A 71 -11.97 2.77 20.74
N ILE A 72 -11.37 1.99 19.84
CA ILE A 72 -11.71 0.57 19.66
C ILE A 72 -11.01 -0.32 20.69
N ALA A 73 -9.74 -0.06 21.01
CA ALA A 73 -8.89 -0.94 21.80
C ALA A 73 -9.50 -1.37 23.15
N PRO A 74 -10.13 -0.49 23.96
CA PRO A 74 -10.71 -0.90 25.24
C PRO A 74 -11.77 -1.99 25.10
N HIS A 75 -12.49 -2.03 23.99
CA HIS A 75 -13.52 -3.04 23.72
C HIS A 75 -12.96 -4.40 23.32
N LEU A 76 -11.70 -4.47 22.91
CA LEU A 76 -11.06 -5.72 22.52
C LEU A 76 -10.33 -6.41 23.68
N ILE A 77 -9.98 -5.68 24.73
CA ILE A 77 -9.32 -6.23 25.92
C ILE A 77 -10.19 -7.34 26.54
N GLY A 78 -9.55 -8.45 26.90
CA GLY A 78 -10.21 -9.63 27.48
C GLY A 78 -10.84 -10.59 26.46
N HIS A 79 -10.94 -10.19 25.17
CA HIS A 79 -11.44 -11.09 24.12
C HIS A 79 -10.33 -12.01 23.58
N ASP A 80 -10.73 -13.17 23.07
CA ASP A 80 -9.79 -14.11 22.42
C ASP A 80 -9.44 -13.60 21.01
N PRO A 81 -8.18 -13.22 20.74
CA PRO A 81 -7.77 -12.70 19.44
C PRO A 81 -7.83 -13.73 18.30
N ARG A 82 -7.91 -15.03 18.63
CA ARG A 82 -8.04 -16.11 17.63
C ARG A 82 -9.47 -16.20 17.06
N GLY A 83 -10.43 -15.61 17.74
CA GLY A 83 -11.81 -15.52 17.25
C GLY A 83 -12.01 -14.43 16.21
N LEU A 84 -11.22 -14.45 15.12
CA LEU A 84 -11.06 -13.38 14.13
C LEU A 84 -12.38 -12.79 13.62
N ALA A 85 -13.33 -13.65 13.22
CA ALA A 85 -14.65 -13.20 12.78
C ALA A 85 -15.45 -12.53 13.92
N GLY A 86 -15.27 -12.96 15.16
CA GLY A 86 -15.87 -12.37 16.36
C GLY A 86 -15.28 -10.98 16.64
N ILE A 87 -13.97 -10.85 16.59
CA ILE A 87 -13.24 -9.58 16.74
C ILE A 87 -13.68 -8.59 15.65
N GLY A 88 -13.76 -9.01 14.39
CA GLY A 88 -14.25 -8.16 13.30
C GLY A 88 -15.67 -7.64 13.55
N ARG A 89 -16.60 -8.51 13.94
CA ARG A 89 -17.97 -8.09 14.27
C ARG A 89 -18.04 -7.16 15.48
N LEU A 90 -17.20 -7.39 16.50
CA LEU A 90 -17.11 -6.51 17.66
C LEU A 90 -16.64 -5.11 17.26
N MET A 91 -15.57 -5.02 16.46
CA MET A 91 -15.11 -3.74 15.93
C MET A 91 -16.17 -3.02 15.11
N ASP A 92 -16.98 -3.75 14.31
CA ASP A 92 -18.10 -3.17 13.55
C ASP A 92 -19.25 -2.73 14.42
N THR A 93 -19.43 -3.33 15.58
CA THR A 93 -20.49 -2.97 16.53
C THR A 93 -20.14 -1.68 17.28
N VAL A 94 -18.92 -1.59 17.78
CA VAL A 94 -18.47 -0.47 18.62
C VAL A 94 -18.07 0.76 17.81
N PHE A 95 -17.62 0.57 16.55
CA PHE A 95 -17.15 1.67 15.72
C PHE A 95 -17.61 1.50 14.26
N LYS A 96 -18.57 2.30 13.83
CA LYS A 96 -19.14 2.18 12.47
C LYS A 96 -18.22 2.73 11.40
N GLY A 97 -18.10 2.00 10.27
CA GLY A 97 -17.26 2.44 9.15
C GLY A 97 -15.76 2.39 9.45
N HIS A 98 -15.01 3.26 8.82
CA HIS A 98 -13.57 3.46 9.02
C HIS A 98 -12.72 2.17 8.94
N PRO A 99 -12.82 1.39 7.85
CA PRO A 99 -12.12 0.09 7.74
C PRO A 99 -10.60 0.23 7.85
N TYR A 100 -10.05 1.39 7.51
CA TYR A 100 -8.61 1.67 7.61
C TYR A 100 -8.10 1.68 9.06
N ILE A 101 -8.95 2.00 10.05
CA ILE A 101 -8.59 1.93 11.47
C ILE A 101 -8.59 0.46 11.92
N LYS A 102 -9.65 -0.28 11.56
CA LYS A 102 -9.83 -1.68 11.93
C LYS A 102 -8.78 -2.59 11.31
N SER A 103 -8.28 -2.26 10.12
CA SER A 103 -7.28 -3.00 9.39
C SER A 103 -6.02 -3.28 10.20
N ALA A 104 -5.47 -2.28 10.90
CA ALA A 104 -4.28 -2.47 11.73
C ALA A 104 -4.52 -3.43 12.91
N LEU A 105 -5.69 -3.33 13.55
CA LEU A 105 -6.10 -4.21 14.64
C LEU A 105 -6.38 -5.63 14.15
N ASP A 106 -7.05 -5.77 13.00
CA ASP A 106 -7.36 -7.05 12.37
C ASP A 106 -6.07 -7.80 11.99
N MET A 107 -5.13 -7.13 11.30
CA MET A 107 -3.83 -7.72 10.97
C MET A 107 -3.07 -8.17 12.22
N ALA A 108 -3.08 -7.37 13.29
CA ALA A 108 -2.42 -7.76 14.54
C ALA A 108 -3.06 -9.00 15.17
N CYS A 109 -4.40 -9.15 15.11
CA CYS A 109 -5.08 -10.36 15.56
C CYS A 109 -4.74 -11.57 14.70
N TRP A 110 -4.70 -11.43 13.37
CA TRP A 110 -4.30 -12.49 12.46
C TRP A 110 -2.85 -12.95 12.67
N ASP A 111 -1.90 -12.02 12.84
CA ASP A 111 -0.50 -12.34 13.13
C ASP A 111 -0.36 -13.05 14.49
N LEU A 112 -1.06 -12.55 15.50
CA LEU A 112 -1.07 -13.18 16.84
C LEU A 112 -1.65 -14.59 16.78
N ALA A 113 -2.77 -14.80 16.08
CA ALA A 113 -3.40 -16.11 15.94
C ALA A 113 -2.48 -17.10 15.22
N ALA A 114 -1.78 -16.66 14.15
CA ALA A 114 -0.81 -17.48 13.43
C ALA A 114 0.38 -17.89 14.33
N ARG A 115 0.93 -16.93 15.07
CA ARG A 115 2.01 -17.18 16.04
C ARG A 115 1.55 -18.14 17.17
N ALA A 116 0.33 -17.97 17.65
CA ALA A 116 -0.23 -18.85 18.67
C ALA A 116 -0.45 -20.30 18.19
N ALA A 117 -0.69 -20.45 16.89
CA ALA A 117 -0.82 -21.77 16.24
C ALA A 117 0.53 -22.34 15.76
N ASP A 118 1.62 -21.60 15.92
CA ASP A 118 2.97 -21.93 15.42
C ASP A 118 3.00 -22.21 13.90
N VAL A 119 2.26 -21.41 13.12
CA VAL A 119 2.21 -21.51 11.66
C VAL A 119 2.45 -20.14 11.01
N PRO A 120 3.01 -20.11 9.79
CA PRO A 120 3.05 -18.87 9.01
C PRO A 120 1.64 -18.32 8.74
N LEU A 121 1.49 -16.99 8.78
CA LEU A 121 0.20 -16.34 8.48
C LEU A 121 -0.38 -16.76 7.13
N VAL A 122 0.46 -16.93 6.11
CA VAL A 122 0.04 -17.40 4.79
C VAL A 122 -0.67 -18.76 4.83
N THR A 123 -0.31 -19.63 5.76
CA THR A 123 -0.98 -20.93 5.95
C THR A 123 -2.42 -20.74 6.46
N MET A 124 -2.64 -19.81 7.38
CA MET A 124 -3.99 -19.47 7.87
C MET A 124 -4.85 -18.78 6.81
N LEU A 125 -4.22 -18.09 5.86
CA LEU A 125 -4.90 -17.40 4.74
C LEU A 125 -5.23 -18.33 3.57
N GLY A 126 -5.00 -19.63 3.69
CA GLY A 126 -5.34 -20.63 2.65
C GLY A 126 -4.13 -21.24 1.96
N GLY A 127 -2.92 -20.86 2.35
CA GLY A 127 -1.68 -21.43 1.82
C GLY A 127 -0.93 -20.50 0.87
N ARG A 128 0.24 -20.97 0.44
CA ARG A 128 1.13 -20.23 -0.44
C ARG A 128 0.87 -20.61 -1.90
N GLU A 129 0.55 -19.64 -2.73
CA GLU A 129 0.36 -19.84 -4.16
C GLU A 129 1.70 -19.86 -4.91
N SER A 130 2.67 -19.04 -4.47
CA SER A 130 4.00 -18.94 -5.09
C SER A 130 5.08 -18.73 -4.03
N GLU A 131 6.29 -19.24 -4.29
CA GLU A 131 7.46 -19.00 -3.44
C GLU A 131 8.01 -17.58 -3.58
N THR A 132 7.78 -16.95 -4.73
CA THR A 132 8.29 -15.61 -5.06
C THR A 132 7.19 -14.76 -5.67
N ALA A 133 7.30 -13.44 -5.48
CA ALA A 133 6.47 -12.45 -6.16
C ALA A 133 7.37 -11.52 -6.98
N GLU A 134 7.06 -11.37 -8.27
CA GLU A 134 7.73 -10.37 -9.08
C GLU A 134 7.34 -8.95 -8.63
N LEU A 135 8.36 -8.16 -8.31
CA LEU A 135 8.17 -6.78 -7.92
C LEU A 135 8.23 -5.85 -9.14
N TYR A 136 7.55 -4.74 -9.05
CA TYR A 136 7.72 -3.61 -9.97
C TYR A 136 8.35 -2.42 -9.25
N LYS A 137 8.98 -1.54 -10.03
CA LYS A 137 9.45 -0.23 -9.55
C LYS A 137 8.67 0.90 -10.23
N VAL A 138 8.56 2.01 -9.52
CA VAL A 138 7.83 3.19 -9.98
C VAL A 138 8.78 4.15 -10.69
N VAL A 139 8.41 4.55 -11.91
CA VAL A 139 8.96 5.71 -12.59
C VAL A 139 8.07 6.90 -12.24
N THR A 140 8.54 7.72 -11.30
CA THR A 140 7.77 8.87 -10.79
C THR A 140 7.62 9.95 -11.87
N HIS A 141 6.58 10.78 -11.74
CA HIS A 141 6.28 11.84 -12.71
C HIS A 141 7.41 12.87 -12.78
N GLY A 142 7.87 13.17 -14.01
CA GLY A 142 8.97 14.08 -14.27
C GLY A 142 9.04 14.52 -15.74
N SER A 143 10.18 15.07 -16.18
CA SER A 143 10.44 15.34 -17.60
C SER A 143 10.64 14.04 -18.37
N VAL A 144 10.47 14.07 -19.69
CA VAL A 144 10.64 12.94 -20.60
C VAL A 144 12.00 12.26 -20.38
N ASP A 145 13.09 13.03 -20.42
CA ASP A 145 14.46 12.51 -20.26
C ASP A 145 14.72 11.94 -18.86
N ALA A 146 14.20 12.60 -17.81
CA ALA A 146 14.37 12.14 -16.44
C ALA A 146 13.68 10.80 -16.22
N MET A 147 12.44 10.64 -16.74
CA MET A 147 11.70 9.39 -16.62
C MET A 147 12.36 8.24 -17.40
N ALA A 148 12.85 8.50 -18.61
CA ALA A 148 13.61 7.53 -19.40
C ALA A 148 14.93 7.11 -18.69
N ALA A 149 15.65 8.05 -18.08
CA ALA A 149 16.87 7.77 -17.32
C ALA A 149 16.58 6.92 -16.07
N VAL A 150 15.49 7.22 -15.35
CA VAL A 150 15.05 6.43 -14.19
C VAL A 150 14.68 5.00 -14.63
N ALA A 151 13.94 4.84 -15.72
CA ALA A 151 13.54 3.54 -16.25
C ALA A 151 14.77 2.66 -16.59
N LYS A 152 15.78 3.24 -17.28
CA LYS A 152 17.05 2.56 -17.57
C LYS A 152 17.75 2.07 -16.30
N ARG A 153 17.81 2.91 -15.26
CA ARG A 153 18.43 2.54 -13.98
C ARG A 153 17.68 1.38 -13.33
N ILE A 154 16.35 1.45 -13.26
CA ILE A 154 15.52 0.42 -12.66
C ILE A 154 15.72 -0.94 -13.34
N VAL A 155 15.77 -0.95 -14.67
CA VAL A 155 16.03 -2.21 -15.43
C VAL A 155 17.46 -2.72 -15.20
N LYS A 156 18.45 -1.82 -15.13
CA LYS A 156 19.84 -2.20 -14.78
C LYS A 156 19.94 -2.81 -13.38
N ASP A 157 19.07 -2.37 -12.44
CA ASP A 157 18.98 -2.90 -11.07
C ASP A 157 18.22 -4.26 -11.02
N GLY A 158 17.83 -4.82 -12.18
CA GLY A 158 17.23 -6.15 -12.30
C GLY A 158 15.69 -6.19 -12.28
N PHE A 159 15.01 -5.04 -12.27
CA PHE A 159 13.55 -5.02 -12.35
C PHE A 159 13.08 -5.05 -13.80
N HIS A 160 12.12 -5.93 -14.10
CA HIS A 160 11.54 -6.09 -15.44
C HIS A 160 10.11 -5.57 -15.55
N ARG A 161 9.57 -5.00 -14.47
CA ARG A 161 8.22 -4.42 -14.42
C ARG A 161 8.28 -2.99 -13.93
N LEU A 162 7.73 -2.07 -14.72
CA LEU A 162 7.75 -0.63 -14.46
C LEU A 162 6.31 -0.09 -14.33
N GLN A 163 6.02 0.63 -13.26
CA GLN A 163 4.82 1.47 -13.18
C GLN A 163 5.21 2.90 -13.56
N VAL A 164 4.70 3.39 -14.68
CA VAL A 164 4.97 4.75 -15.14
C VAL A 164 3.85 5.67 -14.68
N LYS A 165 4.20 6.73 -13.94
CA LYS A 165 3.24 7.72 -13.47
C LYS A 165 2.86 8.69 -14.60
N VAL A 166 1.56 8.78 -14.86
CA VAL A 166 0.91 9.63 -15.85
C VAL A 166 -0.28 10.35 -15.19
N GLY A 167 -1.18 10.97 -15.96
CA GLY A 167 -2.39 11.61 -15.42
C GLY A 167 -2.34 13.13 -15.43
N GLY A 168 -1.35 13.67 -16.14
CA GLY A 168 -1.23 15.09 -16.45
C GLY A 168 -1.85 15.44 -17.82
N ASN A 169 -1.13 16.23 -18.63
CA ASN A 169 -1.48 16.48 -20.03
C ASN A 169 -1.27 15.19 -20.84
N VAL A 170 -2.29 14.76 -21.59
CA VAL A 170 -2.26 13.49 -22.32
C VAL A 170 -1.14 13.43 -23.36
N ARG A 171 -0.87 14.53 -24.08
CA ARG A 171 0.21 14.58 -25.09
C ARG A 171 1.57 14.38 -24.45
N ASP A 172 1.83 15.13 -23.38
CA ASP A 172 3.09 15.03 -22.65
C ASP A 172 3.27 13.62 -22.04
N ASP A 173 2.19 13.02 -21.57
CA ASP A 173 2.23 11.67 -20.99
C ASP A 173 2.47 10.59 -22.06
N ILE A 174 1.94 10.77 -23.29
CA ILE A 174 2.27 9.91 -24.44
C ILE A 174 3.77 10.01 -24.77
N GLU A 175 4.32 11.23 -24.81
CA GLU A 175 5.76 11.42 -25.06
C GLU A 175 6.62 10.76 -23.98
N ARG A 176 6.26 10.93 -22.71
CA ARG A 176 6.95 10.30 -21.56
C ARG A 176 6.96 8.77 -21.67
N VAL A 177 5.80 8.16 -21.89
CA VAL A 177 5.69 6.70 -21.97
C VAL A 177 6.41 6.16 -23.20
N THR A 178 6.33 6.83 -24.34
CA THR A 178 7.06 6.47 -25.55
C THR A 178 8.58 6.49 -25.31
N ALA A 179 9.08 7.54 -24.66
CA ALA A 179 10.50 7.64 -24.35
C ALA A 179 10.95 6.59 -23.31
N VAL A 180 10.13 6.31 -22.31
CA VAL A 180 10.38 5.22 -21.35
C VAL A 180 10.47 3.89 -22.06
N ALA A 181 9.48 3.55 -22.91
CA ALA A 181 9.45 2.29 -23.66
C ALA A 181 10.66 2.14 -24.59
N ALA A 182 11.02 3.21 -25.30
CA ALA A 182 12.21 3.23 -26.17
C ALA A 182 13.53 3.12 -25.40
N SER A 183 13.53 3.41 -24.10
CA SER A 183 14.74 3.40 -23.26
C SER A 183 15.08 2.09 -22.59
N VAL A 184 14.18 1.11 -22.62
CA VAL A 184 14.32 -0.18 -21.95
C VAL A 184 14.29 -1.33 -22.95
N PRO A 185 14.81 -2.53 -22.61
CA PRO A 185 14.77 -3.71 -23.48
C PRO A 185 13.33 -4.13 -23.83
N LYS A 186 13.16 -4.69 -25.02
CA LYS A 186 11.90 -5.36 -25.39
C LYS A 186 11.57 -6.46 -24.37
N GLY A 187 10.28 -6.59 -24.03
CA GLY A 187 9.80 -7.51 -23.02
C GLY A 187 9.78 -6.95 -21.60
N THR A 188 10.26 -5.71 -21.38
CA THR A 188 10.01 -4.99 -20.13
C THR A 188 8.52 -4.69 -20.03
N VAL A 189 7.87 -5.14 -18.94
CA VAL A 189 6.44 -4.88 -18.72
C VAL A 189 6.25 -3.44 -18.24
N ILE A 190 5.53 -2.65 -19.01
CA ILE A 190 5.20 -1.26 -18.68
C ILE A 190 3.70 -1.15 -18.44
N PHE A 191 3.31 -0.63 -17.29
CA PHE A 191 1.93 -0.24 -17.03
C PHE A 191 1.88 1.18 -16.51
N CYS A 192 0.81 1.89 -16.86
CA CYS A 192 0.66 3.31 -16.58
C CYS A 192 -0.37 3.53 -15.47
N ASP A 193 -0.07 4.45 -14.55
CA ASP A 193 -0.97 4.81 -13.47
C ASP A 193 -1.23 6.32 -13.48
N ALA A 194 -2.45 6.68 -13.84
CA ALA A 194 -2.90 8.06 -13.89
C ALA A 194 -3.34 8.64 -12.53
N ASN A 195 -3.44 7.83 -11.49
CA ASN A 195 -3.89 8.23 -10.15
C ASN A 195 -5.17 9.09 -10.17
N ALA A 196 -6.18 8.66 -10.93
CA ALA A 196 -7.41 9.41 -11.19
C ALA A 196 -7.19 10.84 -11.76
N GLY A 197 -6.07 11.05 -12.47
CA GLY A 197 -5.71 12.33 -13.06
C GLY A 197 -6.51 12.69 -14.32
N TRP A 198 -7.01 11.67 -15.05
CA TRP A 198 -7.69 11.84 -16.33
C TRP A 198 -9.20 11.64 -16.24
N THR A 199 -9.89 12.25 -17.19
CA THR A 199 -11.27 11.86 -17.55
C THR A 199 -11.27 10.55 -18.35
N PRO A 200 -12.41 9.83 -18.47
CA PRO A 200 -12.52 8.65 -19.34
C PRO A 200 -12.15 8.94 -20.80
N TYR A 201 -12.43 10.14 -21.30
CA TYR A 201 -12.04 10.55 -22.65
C TYR A 201 -10.53 10.63 -22.81
N GLN A 202 -9.84 11.29 -21.86
CA GLN A 202 -8.37 11.42 -21.86
C GLN A 202 -7.69 10.05 -21.74
N ALA A 203 -8.23 9.16 -20.89
CA ALA A 203 -7.70 7.81 -20.77
C ALA A 203 -7.80 7.02 -22.09
N ARG A 204 -8.92 7.16 -22.83
CA ARG A 204 -9.05 6.55 -24.17
C ARG A 204 -8.08 7.14 -25.18
N GLN A 205 -7.92 8.47 -25.22
CA GLN A 205 -6.94 9.11 -26.10
C GLN A 205 -5.53 8.57 -25.87
N PHE A 206 -5.13 8.44 -24.60
CA PHE A 206 -3.84 7.89 -24.23
C PHE A 206 -3.70 6.43 -24.67
N ALA A 207 -4.68 5.58 -24.36
CA ALA A 207 -4.66 4.16 -24.70
C ALA A 207 -4.59 3.93 -26.22
N ASP A 208 -5.33 4.71 -27.00
CA ASP A 208 -5.31 4.61 -28.46
C ASP A 208 -3.94 5.03 -29.05
N ALA A 209 -3.34 6.09 -28.52
CA ALA A 209 -2.05 6.59 -28.98
C ALA A 209 -0.86 5.68 -28.58
N THR A 210 -0.98 4.93 -27.50
CA THR A 210 0.08 4.04 -26.98
C THR A 210 -0.11 2.58 -27.33
N ARG A 211 -1.14 2.23 -28.11
CA ARG A 211 -1.49 0.85 -28.46
C ARG A 211 -0.36 0.07 -29.16
N SER A 212 0.51 0.76 -29.88
CA SER A 212 1.65 0.14 -30.59
C SER A 212 2.94 0.06 -29.78
N ILE A 213 2.89 0.48 -28.53
CA ILE A 213 4.04 0.35 -27.61
C ILE A 213 3.94 -1.04 -26.98
N ASP A 214 4.94 -1.90 -27.30
CA ASP A 214 5.09 -3.25 -26.75
C ASP A 214 5.75 -3.20 -25.36
#